data_8a680d039c91f5d22d3b296f6cdb286f
#
_entry.id   8a680d039c91f5d22d3b296f6cdb286f
#
_cell.length_a   1.000
_cell.length_b   1.000
_cell.length_c   1.000
_cell.angle_alpha   90.00
_cell.angle_beta   90.00
_cell.angle_gamma   90.00
#
_symmetry.space_group_name_H-M   'P 1'
#
loop_
_entity.id
_entity.type
_entity.pdbx_description
1 polymer ?
#
loop_
_entity_poly.entity_id
_entity_poly.type
_entity_poly.pdbx_seq_one_letter_code
_entity_poly.pdbx_strand_id
1 'polypeptide(L)'
;MWKWILYSLILLNIGFFAWSSRSGIPLVQVNENEELDDAVRLLLLKEQPDESVVEEQNIEKTLACFSVGPFSRKTEVRAAKKKMQKWDIDAKRRVHKTSAEGFWVIIMPSKTRKAANRKIKKIKELGIKDYFLVATGSQKNAISLGVFSKSSSARRRMKEMNQKGVKAQIIGVDLPKRSYWLDWLATGTPLTANQLSMLQNTFKGVGKVSLNCSI
;
A
#
# COMPACT_ATOMS: atom_id res chain seq x y z
N MET A 1 -32.92 4.37 36.80
CA MET A 1 -31.85 5.19 36.17
C MET A 1 -31.32 4.56 34.90
N TRP A 2 -31.11 3.25 34.81
CA TRP A 2 -30.60 2.55 33.61
C TRP A 2 -31.49 2.73 32.36
N LYS A 3 -32.80 2.71 32.46
CA LYS A 3 -33.74 2.87 31.34
C LYS A 3 -33.57 4.22 30.62
N TRP A 4 -33.28 5.28 31.34
CA TRP A 4 -33.06 6.63 30.76
C TRP A 4 -31.76 6.73 29.98
N ILE A 5 -30.70 6.03 30.40
CA ILE A 5 -29.44 5.94 29.68
C ILE A 5 -29.64 5.21 28.33
N LEU A 6 -30.44 4.15 28.33
CA LEU A 6 -30.74 3.37 27.13
C LEU A 6 -31.54 4.20 26.10
N TYR A 7 -32.54 4.96 26.56
CA TYR A 7 -33.30 5.86 25.68
C TYR A 7 -32.42 6.99 25.11
N SER A 8 -31.54 7.56 25.91
CA SER A 8 -30.58 8.58 25.46
C SER A 8 -29.64 8.04 24.36
N LEU A 9 -29.12 6.82 24.51
CA LEU A 9 -28.29 6.16 23.53
C LEU A 9 -29.04 5.89 22.21
N ILE A 10 -30.30 5.47 22.30
CA ILE A 10 -31.13 5.23 21.10
C ILE A 10 -31.38 6.55 20.36
N LEU A 11 -31.73 7.62 21.05
CA LEU A 11 -31.94 8.93 20.44
C LEU A 11 -30.67 9.50 19.78
N LEU A 12 -29.52 9.31 20.42
CA LEU A 12 -28.22 9.71 19.86
C LEU A 12 -27.89 8.96 18.56
N ASN A 13 -28.17 7.66 18.50
CA ASN A 13 -27.96 6.85 17.30
C ASN A 13 -28.93 7.26 16.17
N ILE A 14 -30.21 7.55 16.48
CA ILE A 14 -31.18 8.01 15.50
C ILE A 14 -30.78 9.39 14.97
N GLY A 15 -30.34 10.31 15.84
CA GLY A 15 -29.85 11.63 15.44
C GLY A 15 -28.62 11.56 14.55
N PHE A 16 -27.66 10.69 14.87
CA PHE A 16 -26.45 10.46 14.06
C PHE A 16 -26.81 9.86 12.69
N PHE A 17 -27.74 8.91 12.65
CA PHE A 17 -28.20 8.32 11.39
C PHE A 17 -28.90 9.34 10.50
N ALA A 18 -29.79 10.17 11.06
CA ALA A 18 -30.46 11.23 10.32
C ALA A 18 -29.50 12.31 9.79
N TRP A 19 -28.44 12.63 10.55
CA TRP A 19 -27.39 13.54 10.08
C TRP A 19 -26.54 12.92 8.99
N SER A 20 -26.11 11.67 9.15
CA SER A 20 -25.33 10.92 8.16
C SER A 20 -26.08 10.74 6.84
N SER A 21 -27.40 10.55 6.89
CA SER A 21 -28.25 10.42 5.69
C SER A 21 -28.42 11.74 4.91
N ARG A 22 -28.21 12.89 5.57
CA ARG A 22 -28.24 14.22 4.93
C ARG A 22 -26.92 14.62 4.28
N SER A 23 -25.81 13.99 4.67
CA SER A 23 -24.51 14.16 4.02
C SER A 23 -24.43 13.29 2.79
N GLY A 24 -25.21 13.65 1.75
CA GLY A 24 -25.22 12.95 0.47
C GLY A 24 -23.82 12.91 -0.12
N ILE A 25 -23.20 11.74 -0.14
CA ILE A 25 -22.08 11.45 -0.99
C ILE A 25 -22.60 11.60 -2.43
N PRO A 26 -22.06 12.50 -3.26
CA PRO A 26 -22.47 12.54 -4.65
C PRO A 26 -22.11 11.21 -5.29
N LEU A 27 -23.13 10.42 -5.61
CA LEU A 27 -22.99 9.26 -6.49
C LEU A 27 -22.50 9.80 -7.83
N VAL A 28 -21.28 9.50 -8.19
CA VAL A 28 -20.80 9.66 -9.56
C VAL A 28 -21.71 8.80 -10.43
N GLN A 29 -22.62 9.46 -11.15
CA GLN A 29 -23.39 8.80 -12.20
C GLN A 29 -22.40 8.41 -13.30
N VAL A 30 -22.11 7.13 -13.39
CA VAL A 30 -21.52 6.54 -14.59
C VAL A 30 -22.61 6.63 -15.67
N ASN A 31 -22.41 7.50 -16.64
CA ASN A 31 -23.25 7.59 -17.82
C ASN A 31 -22.99 6.32 -18.65
N GLU A 32 -23.86 5.33 -18.53
CA GLU A 32 -23.97 4.19 -19.45
C GLU A 32 -24.65 4.65 -20.74
N ASN A 33 -23.95 5.35 -21.60
CA ASN A 33 -24.27 5.53 -22.99
C ASN A 33 -22.99 5.85 -23.76
N GLU A 34 -22.16 4.85 -23.94
CA GLU A 34 -21.27 4.78 -25.09
C GLU A 34 -21.46 3.42 -25.76
N GLU A 35 -22.33 3.48 -26.80
CA GLU A 35 -22.42 2.44 -27.81
C GLU A 35 -21.03 2.13 -28.37
N LEU A 36 -20.73 0.83 -28.41
CA LEU A 36 -19.63 0.30 -29.21
C LEU A 36 -19.85 0.69 -30.67
N ASP A 37 -19.07 1.60 -31.19
CA ASP A 37 -18.81 1.71 -32.61
C ASP A 37 -17.32 1.45 -32.88
N ASP A 38 -16.99 0.18 -32.94
CA ASP A 38 -15.68 -0.32 -33.34
C ASP A 38 -15.61 -0.35 -34.87
N ALA A 39 -15.55 0.83 -35.47
CA ALA A 39 -15.28 1.00 -36.88
C ALA A 39 -13.91 1.65 -37.07
N VAL A 40 -12.90 0.80 -37.29
CA VAL A 40 -11.61 1.21 -37.85
C VAL A 40 -11.84 1.92 -39.17
N ARG A 41 -11.91 3.26 -39.15
CA ARG A 41 -11.85 4.05 -40.39
C ARG A 41 -10.40 4.19 -40.81
N LEU A 42 -10.05 3.40 -41.83
CA LEU A 42 -8.88 3.65 -42.65
C LEU A 42 -9.08 4.96 -43.44
N LEU A 43 -8.41 6.02 -43.00
CA LEU A 43 -8.31 7.26 -43.76
C LEU A 43 -7.16 7.12 -44.75
N LEU A 44 -7.51 7.03 -46.05
CA LEU A 44 -6.61 7.14 -47.18
C LEU A 44 -5.92 8.51 -47.17
N LEU A 45 -4.58 8.50 -47.24
CA LEU A 45 -3.79 9.69 -47.56
C LEU A 45 -4.20 10.26 -48.90
N LYS A 46 -4.78 11.46 -48.92
CA LYS A 46 -4.95 12.27 -50.12
C LYS A 46 -3.99 13.44 -50.02
N GLU A 47 -3.13 13.50 -51.06
CA GLU A 47 -2.12 14.55 -51.25
C GLU A 47 -2.71 15.95 -51.29
N GLN A 48 -1.91 16.87 -50.83
CA GLN A 48 -1.93 18.31 -50.66
C GLN A 48 -2.64 19.16 -51.75
N PRO A 49 -2.99 20.45 -51.48
CA PRO A 49 -1.99 21.52 -51.43
C PRO A 49 -2.08 22.50 -50.27
N ASP A 50 -0.96 23.20 -50.10
CA ASP A 50 -0.66 24.29 -49.17
C ASP A 50 -1.81 25.27 -48.87
N GLU A 51 -2.08 25.47 -47.58
CA GLU A 51 -2.42 26.78 -47.04
C GLU A 51 -2.13 26.78 -45.55
N SER A 52 -1.32 27.72 -45.15
CA SER A 52 -0.87 27.99 -43.78
C SER A 52 -2.04 28.19 -42.82
N VAL A 53 -2.48 27.11 -42.20
CA VAL A 53 -3.26 27.18 -40.98
C VAL A 53 -2.30 26.91 -39.84
N VAL A 54 -2.02 27.99 -39.08
CA VAL A 54 -1.37 27.87 -37.80
C VAL A 54 -2.29 27.01 -36.93
N GLU A 55 -2.07 25.71 -36.97
CA GLU A 55 -2.65 24.77 -36.03
C GLU A 55 -2.10 25.17 -34.67
N GLU A 56 -2.89 25.90 -33.87
CA GLU A 56 -2.70 25.99 -32.46
C GLU A 56 -2.67 24.57 -31.92
N GLN A 57 -1.51 23.95 -31.96
CA GLN A 57 -1.24 22.73 -31.24
C GLN A 57 -1.58 23.02 -29.78
N ASN A 58 -2.76 22.61 -29.39
CA ASN A 58 -3.13 22.47 -28.00
C ASN A 58 -2.16 21.43 -27.40
N ILE A 59 -0.95 21.91 -27.12
CA ILE A 59 0.02 21.19 -26.33
C ILE A 59 -0.64 21.14 -24.95
N GLU A 60 -1.42 20.09 -24.69
CA GLU A 60 -1.63 19.65 -23.32
C GLU A 60 -0.23 19.61 -22.71
N LYS A 61 0.10 20.67 -21.96
CA LYS A 61 1.30 20.71 -21.15
C LYS A 61 1.17 19.57 -20.15
N THR A 62 1.58 18.37 -20.57
CA THR A 62 1.82 17.27 -19.65
C THR A 62 2.85 17.78 -18.65
N LEU A 63 2.32 18.26 -17.53
CA LEU A 63 3.16 18.79 -16.45
C LEU A 63 4.05 17.65 -15.98
N ALA A 64 5.31 17.68 -16.35
CA ALA A 64 6.29 16.75 -15.85
C ALA A 64 6.44 16.92 -14.34
N CYS A 65 6.59 15.80 -13.63
CA CYS A 65 6.87 15.80 -12.20
C CYS A 65 8.22 15.19 -11.93
N PHE A 66 8.82 15.65 -10.87
CA PHE A 66 9.97 15.00 -10.28
C PHE A 66 9.54 14.19 -9.05
N SER A 67 10.19 13.06 -8.88
CA SER A 67 9.98 12.18 -7.74
C SER A 67 11.32 11.75 -7.17
N VAL A 68 11.46 11.77 -5.87
CA VAL A 68 12.63 11.26 -5.17
C VAL A 68 12.23 10.22 -4.14
N GLY A 69 12.91 9.10 -4.13
CA GLY A 69 12.65 7.92 -3.28
C GLY A 69 13.32 6.67 -3.87
N PRO A 70 12.96 5.47 -3.41
CA PRO A 70 12.03 5.18 -2.33
C PRO A 70 12.65 5.37 -0.94
N PHE A 71 11.90 5.96 -0.02
CA PHE A 71 12.25 5.98 1.40
C PHE A 71 11.55 4.82 2.10
N SER A 72 12.27 4.12 2.97
CA SER A 72 11.73 2.94 3.67
C SER A 72 10.88 3.32 4.89
N ARG A 73 11.14 4.46 5.54
CA ARG A 73 10.50 4.88 6.78
C ARG A 73 9.86 6.26 6.68
N LYS A 74 8.77 6.46 7.41
CA LYS A 74 8.11 7.79 7.51
C LYS A 74 9.04 8.88 8.07
N THR A 75 9.95 8.52 8.95
CA THR A 75 10.93 9.44 9.52
C THR A 75 11.92 9.94 8.48
N GLU A 76 12.39 9.05 7.60
CA GLU A 76 13.30 9.39 6.50
C GLU A 76 12.67 10.37 5.51
N VAL A 77 11.44 10.07 5.04
CA VAL A 77 10.77 10.97 4.10
C VAL A 77 10.45 12.34 4.71
N ARG A 78 10.15 12.40 6.02
CA ARG A 78 9.97 13.68 6.72
C ARG A 78 11.26 14.48 6.78
N ALA A 79 12.38 13.82 7.11
CA ALA A 79 13.69 14.47 7.15
C ALA A 79 14.14 14.94 5.76
N ALA A 80 13.92 14.13 4.72
CA ALA A 80 14.18 14.51 3.33
C ALA A 80 13.33 15.70 2.90
N LYS A 81 12.01 15.69 3.17
CA LYS A 81 11.13 16.83 2.88
C LYS A 81 11.64 18.11 3.54
N LYS A 82 12.03 18.06 4.81
CA LYS A 82 12.58 19.23 5.54
C LYS A 82 13.89 19.75 4.93
N LYS A 83 14.74 18.84 4.40
CA LYS A 83 15.94 19.26 3.64
C LYS A 83 15.55 19.92 2.33
N MET A 84 14.61 19.35 1.57
CA MET A 84 14.15 19.90 0.29
C MET A 84 13.49 21.27 0.44
N GLN A 85 12.75 21.51 1.52
CA GLN A 85 12.19 22.82 1.84
C GLN A 85 13.26 23.91 2.01
N LYS A 86 14.46 23.56 2.52
CA LYS A 86 15.59 24.50 2.59
C LYS A 86 16.19 24.83 1.22
N TRP A 87 15.82 24.11 0.20
CA TRP A 87 16.20 24.33 -1.20
C TRP A 87 15.05 24.88 -2.03
N ASP A 88 14.01 25.44 -1.35
CA ASP A 88 12.79 25.99 -1.95
C ASP A 88 12.01 24.97 -2.81
N ILE A 89 12.13 23.68 -2.48
CA ILE A 89 11.38 22.61 -3.13
C ILE A 89 10.26 22.15 -2.21
N ASP A 90 9.02 22.49 -2.57
CA ASP A 90 7.82 21.97 -1.87
C ASP A 90 7.37 20.66 -2.49
N ALA A 91 7.79 19.56 -1.88
CA ALA A 91 7.44 18.21 -2.31
C ALA A 91 6.28 17.66 -1.50
N LYS A 92 5.35 16.99 -2.18
CA LYS A 92 4.23 16.24 -1.58
C LYS A 92 4.65 14.78 -1.36
N ARG A 93 4.25 14.22 -0.22
CA ARG A 93 4.55 12.82 0.09
C ARG A 93 3.54 11.90 -0.57
N ARG A 94 4.02 10.98 -1.39
CA ARG A 94 3.26 9.84 -1.92
C ARG A 94 3.64 8.56 -1.20
N VAL A 95 2.65 7.68 -0.97
CA VAL A 95 2.85 6.35 -0.39
C VAL A 95 2.61 5.31 -1.48
N HIS A 96 3.66 4.56 -1.79
CA HIS A 96 3.56 3.44 -2.70
C HIS A 96 3.43 2.15 -1.90
N LYS A 97 2.34 1.41 -2.12
CA LYS A 97 2.07 0.14 -1.47
C LYS A 97 2.42 -0.97 -2.44
N THR A 98 3.29 -1.86 -2.01
CA THR A 98 3.69 -3.06 -2.75
C THR A 98 3.58 -4.27 -1.84
N SER A 99 3.71 -5.45 -2.39
CA SER A 99 3.95 -6.67 -1.64
C SER A 99 5.42 -7.07 -1.74
N ALA A 100 5.89 -7.78 -0.75
CA ALA A 100 7.20 -8.43 -0.74
C ALA A 100 7.01 -9.86 -0.31
N GLU A 101 7.84 -10.77 -0.81
CA GLU A 101 7.84 -12.14 -0.36
C GLU A 101 8.10 -12.22 1.14
N GLY A 102 7.29 -13.01 1.81
CA GLY A 102 7.42 -13.33 3.23
C GLY A 102 7.32 -14.82 3.49
N PHE A 103 7.73 -15.20 4.67
CA PHE A 103 7.83 -16.59 5.10
C PHE A 103 7.06 -16.78 6.40
N TRP A 104 5.97 -17.50 6.32
CA TRP A 104 5.12 -17.75 7.48
C TRP A 104 5.41 -19.15 8.03
N VAL A 105 5.84 -19.21 9.28
CA VAL A 105 6.06 -20.48 10.00
C VAL A 105 4.77 -20.85 10.70
N ILE A 106 4.22 -22.02 10.35
CA ILE A 106 2.93 -22.50 10.88
C ILE A 106 2.99 -23.95 11.29
N ILE A 107 2.09 -24.33 12.19
CA ILE A 107 1.62 -25.70 12.33
C ILE A 107 0.36 -25.81 11.49
N MET A 108 0.31 -26.82 10.63
CA MET A 108 -0.78 -27.01 9.67
C MET A 108 -2.16 -27.01 10.34
N PRO A 109 -3.19 -26.53 9.61
CA PRO A 109 -4.55 -26.44 10.09
C PRO A 109 -5.06 -27.74 10.71
N SER A 110 -5.77 -27.59 11.79
CA SER A 110 -6.50 -28.71 12.39
C SER A 110 -7.94 -28.75 11.87
N LYS A 111 -8.54 -29.94 11.75
CA LYS A 111 -9.93 -30.10 11.28
C LYS A 111 -10.93 -29.27 12.12
N THR A 112 -10.67 -29.10 13.41
CA THR A 112 -11.56 -28.36 14.31
C THR A 112 -10.76 -27.42 15.20
N ARG A 113 -11.42 -26.33 15.69
CA ARG A 113 -10.84 -25.43 16.66
C ARG A 113 -10.46 -26.12 17.99
N LYS A 114 -11.26 -27.13 18.41
CA LYS A 114 -10.96 -27.95 19.59
C LYS A 114 -9.64 -28.72 19.44
N ALA A 115 -9.39 -29.26 18.22
CA ALA A 115 -8.12 -29.93 17.92
C ALA A 115 -6.93 -28.96 17.87
N ALA A 116 -7.11 -27.76 17.32
CA ALA A 116 -6.10 -26.71 17.34
C ALA A 116 -5.76 -26.30 18.78
N ASN A 117 -6.76 -26.10 19.63
CA ASN A 117 -6.58 -25.75 21.04
C ASN A 117 -5.82 -26.84 21.82
N ARG A 118 -6.03 -28.12 21.51
CA ARG A 118 -5.22 -29.20 22.11
C ARG A 118 -3.74 -29.10 21.73
N LYS A 119 -3.44 -28.75 20.46
CA LYS A 119 -2.05 -28.50 20.02
C LYS A 119 -1.46 -27.29 20.75
N ILE A 120 -2.24 -26.22 20.91
CA ILE A 120 -1.81 -25.03 21.66
C ILE A 120 -1.44 -25.37 23.10
N LYS A 121 -2.21 -26.21 23.79
CA LYS A 121 -1.89 -26.65 25.14
C LYS A 121 -0.50 -27.31 25.19
N LYS A 122 -0.23 -28.24 24.27
CA LYS A 122 1.10 -28.89 24.17
C LYS A 122 2.22 -27.89 23.89
N ILE A 123 1.98 -26.88 23.02
CA ILE A 123 2.97 -25.84 22.71
C ILE A 123 3.28 -25.01 23.95
N LYS A 124 2.28 -24.68 24.75
CA LYS A 124 2.46 -23.96 26.02
C LYS A 124 3.29 -24.78 27.04
N GLU A 125 3.02 -26.07 27.12
CA GLU A 125 3.77 -26.99 28.01
C GLU A 125 5.25 -27.07 27.61
N LEU A 126 5.57 -26.88 26.31
CA LEU A 126 6.94 -26.77 25.80
C LEU A 126 7.60 -25.39 25.99
N GLY A 127 6.93 -24.50 26.71
CA GLY A 127 7.44 -23.15 27.00
C GLY A 127 7.41 -22.17 25.80
N ILE A 128 6.69 -22.52 24.71
CA ILE A 128 6.58 -21.64 23.55
C ILE A 128 5.43 -20.65 23.82
N LYS A 129 5.80 -19.37 23.88
CA LYS A 129 4.86 -18.27 24.16
C LYS A 129 4.40 -17.53 22.90
N ASP A 130 5.25 -17.50 21.87
CA ASP A 130 5.03 -16.75 20.62
C ASP A 130 4.27 -17.61 19.61
N TYR A 131 2.97 -17.65 19.74
CA TYR A 131 2.07 -18.33 18.79
C TYR A 131 0.75 -17.57 18.68
N PHE A 132 0.05 -17.78 17.57
CA PHE A 132 -1.27 -17.22 17.31
C PHE A 132 -2.16 -18.23 16.61
N LEU A 133 -3.41 -18.39 17.07
CA LEU A 133 -4.40 -19.23 16.41
C LEU A 133 -5.07 -18.48 15.26
N VAL A 134 -4.94 -18.98 14.04
CA VAL A 134 -5.57 -18.39 12.86
C VAL A 134 -7.08 -18.65 12.90
N ALA A 135 -7.86 -17.56 12.93
CA ALA A 135 -9.30 -17.64 13.10
C ALA A 135 -10.08 -17.79 11.79
N THR A 136 -9.53 -17.26 10.67
CA THR A 136 -10.22 -17.12 9.38
C THR A 136 -9.30 -17.42 8.21
N GLY A 137 -9.85 -17.46 7.01
CA GLY A 137 -9.10 -17.64 5.77
C GLY A 137 -8.73 -19.10 5.48
N SER A 138 -7.92 -19.32 4.44
CA SER A 138 -7.50 -20.65 3.96
C SER A 138 -6.72 -21.46 5.01
N GLN A 139 -6.06 -20.78 5.94
CA GLN A 139 -5.30 -21.38 7.03
C GLN A 139 -6.06 -21.38 8.37
N LYS A 140 -7.39 -21.34 8.34
CA LYS A 140 -8.22 -21.41 9.56
C LYS A 140 -7.85 -22.63 10.41
N ASN A 141 -7.71 -22.44 11.73
CA ASN A 141 -7.26 -23.44 12.71
C ASN A 141 -5.79 -23.88 12.56
N ALA A 142 -4.99 -23.19 11.76
CA ALA A 142 -3.54 -23.28 11.85
C ALA A 142 -3.03 -22.53 13.08
N ILE A 143 -1.82 -22.86 13.53
CA ILE A 143 -1.15 -22.11 14.60
C ILE A 143 0.05 -21.42 13.99
N SER A 144 0.02 -20.10 13.94
CA SER A 144 1.13 -19.25 13.52
C SER A 144 2.22 -19.24 14.57
N LEU A 145 3.46 -19.41 14.14
CA LEU A 145 4.67 -19.36 14.96
C LEU A 145 5.57 -18.17 14.57
N GLY A 146 5.06 -17.31 13.72
CA GLY A 146 5.70 -16.08 13.27
C GLY A 146 5.73 -15.92 11.75
N VAL A 147 5.75 -14.66 11.32
CA VAL A 147 5.90 -14.26 9.92
C VAL A 147 7.22 -13.50 9.79
N PHE A 148 8.01 -13.85 8.78
CA PHE A 148 9.37 -13.35 8.62
C PHE A 148 9.57 -12.79 7.21
N SER A 149 10.32 -11.70 7.11
CA SER A 149 10.74 -11.14 5.81
C SER A 149 12.00 -11.80 5.24
N LYS A 150 12.69 -12.64 6.05
CA LYS A 150 13.89 -13.35 5.62
C LYS A 150 13.71 -14.86 5.78
N SER A 151 13.97 -15.61 4.70
CA SER A 151 13.90 -17.07 4.67
C SER A 151 14.78 -17.72 5.76
N SER A 152 15.98 -17.17 6.00
CA SER A 152 16.89 -17.66 7.03
C SER A 152 16.29 -17.59 8.44
N SER A 153 15.57 -16.52 8.77
CA SER A 153 14.89 -16.35 10.06
C SER A 153 13.75 -17.35 10.22
N ALA A 154 12.96 -17.55 9.18
CA ALA A 154 11.87 -18.53 9.18
C ALA A 154 12.41 -19.97 9.35
N ARG A 155 13.49 -20.32 8.62
CA ARG A 155 14.13 -21.64 8.75
C ARG A 155 14.68 -21.86 10.15
N ARG A 156 15.31 -20.87 10.77
CA ARG A 156 15.78 -20.93 12.16
C ARG A 156 14.62 -21.20 13.11
N ARG A 157 13.52 -20.46 12.97
CA ARG A 157 12.32 -20.66 13.80
C ARG A 157 11.71 -22.05 13.59
N MET A 158 11.59 -22.50 12.36
CA MET A 158 11.10 -23.84 12.05
C MET A 158 11.98 -24.92 12.68
N LYS A 159 13.30 -24.80 12.56
CA LYS A 159 14.27 -25.75 13.17
C LYS A 159 14.13 -25.79 14.70
N GLU A 160 14.02 -24.63 15.34
CA GLU A 160 13.79 -24.53 16.79
C GLU A 160 12.49 -25.28 17.19
N MET A 161 11.40 -25.08 16.46
CA MET A 161 10.14 -25.75 16.76
C MET A 161 10.24 -27.28 16.56
N ASN A 162 10.85 -27.71 15.47
CA ASN A 162 11.05 -29.14 15.18
C ASN A 162 11.91 -29.83 16.23
N GLN A 163 12.95 -29.16 16.75
CA GLN A 163 13.78 -29.68 17.85
C GLN A 163 12.99 -29.86 19.15
N LYS A 164 11.94 -29.05 19.36
CA LYS A 164 11.00 -29.19 20.49
C LYS A 164 9.87 -30.21 20.21
N GLY A 165 9.96 -30.97 19.11
CA GLY A 165 8.93 -31.94 18.74
C GLY A 165 7.65 -31.34 18.12
N VAL A 166 7.68 -30.04 17.77
CA VAL A 166 6.55 -29.35 17.13
C VAL A 166 6.75 -29.35 15.61
N LYS A 167 5.92 -30.09 14.88
CA LYS A 167 5.97 -30.18 13.42
C LYS A 167 5.56 -28.83 12.81
N ALA A 168 6.51 -27.96 12.53
CA ALA A 168 6.31 -26.68 11.88
C ALA A 168 6.71 -26.72 10.40
N GLN A 169 6.05 -25.93 9.58
CA GLN A 169 6.32 -25.75 8.15
C GLN A 169 6.41 -24.29 7.79
N ILE A 170 7.08 -23.98 6.67
CA ILE A 170 7.14 -22.61 6.12
C ILE A 170 6.25 -22.58 4.89
N ILE A 171 5.40 -21.56 4.81
CA ILE A 171 4.62 -21.23 3.61
C ILE A 171 4.97 -19.81 3.16
N GLY A 172 4.97 -19.59 1.86
CA GLY A 172 5.12 -18.26 1.28
C GLY A 172 3.88 -17.42 1.55
N VAL A 173 4.08 -16.13 1.83
CA VAL A 173 3.00 -15.16 2.00
C VAL A 173 3.42 -13.81 1.46
N ASP A 174 2.45 -13.03 1.02
CA ASP A 174 2.69 -11.64 0.62
C ASP A 174 2.67 -10.72 1.84
N LEU A 175 3.79 -10.06 2.09
CA LEU A 175 3.90 -9.06 3.14
C LEU A 175 3.64 -7.65 2.58
N PRO A 176 2.73 -6.88 3.17
CA PRO A 176 2.52 -5.51 2.73
C PRO A 176 3.78 -4.69 2.98
N LYS A 177 4.35 -4.16 1.91
CA LYS A 177 5.49 -3.25 1.93
C LYS A 177 5.03 -1.85 1.57
N ARG A 178 5.52 -0.86 2.28
CA ARG A 178 5.27 0.55 1.97
C ARG A 178 6.59 1.23 1.70
N SER A 179 6.66 1.97 0.61
CA SER A 179 7.73 2.94 0.35
C SER A 179 7.12 4.33 0.22
N TYR A 180 7.93 5.31 0.52
CA TYR A 180 7.53 6.71 0.51
C TYR A 180 8.31 7.45 -0.55
N TRP A 181 7.65 8.36 -1.23
CA TRP A 181 8.21 9.18 -2.29
C TRP A 181 7.89 10.64 -2.01
N LEU A 182 8.72 11.53 -2.49
CA LEU A 182 8.48 12.97 -2.51
C LEU A 182 8.35 13.40 -3.96
N ASP A 183 7.18 13.93 -4.30
CA ASP A 183 6.83 14.35 -5.65
C ASP A 183 6.63 15.85 -5.67
N TRP A 184 7.11 16.54 -6.73
CA TRP A 184 6.90 17.96 -6.96
C TRP A 184 6.82 18.26 -8.46
N LEU A 185 6.20 19.41 -8.81
CA LEU A 185 6.01 19.81 -10.20
C LEU A 185 7.33 20.20 -10.85
N ALA A 186 7.50 19.88 -12.13
CA ALA A 186 8.69 20.24 -12.90
C ALA A 186 8.81 21.75 -13.18
N THR A 187 7.72 22.52 -12.96
CA THR A 187 7.74 23.99 -12.98
C THR A 187 8.53 24.59 -11.81
N GLY A 188 8.76 23.80 -10.75
CA GLY A 188 9.60 24.18 -9.62
C GLY A 188 11.08 23.90 -9.87
N THR A 189 11.90 24.22 -8.86
CA THR A 189 13.35 24.01 -8.91
C THR A 189 13.68 22.52 -8.98
N PRO A 190 14.39 22.03 -10.00
CA PRO A 190 14.84 20.65 -10.04
C PRO A 190 15.95 20.41 -9.01
N LEU A 191 16.01 19.20 -8.46
CA LEU A 191 17.16 18.78 -7.65
C LEU A 191 18.44 18.81 -8.48
N THR A 192 19.46 19.53 -7.99
CA THR A 192 20.81 19.48 -8.54
C THR A 192 21.47 18.14 -8.23
N ALA A 193 22.53 17.80 -8.97
CA ALA A 193 23.28 16.57 -8.71
C ALA A 193 23.84 16.51 -7.27
N ASN A 194 24.32 17.65 -6.75
CA ASN A 194 24.84 17.75 -5.38
C ASN A 194 23.74 17.52 -4.34
N GLN A 195 22.56 18.12 -4.52
CA GLN A 195 21.41 17.93 -3.62
C GLN A 195 20.94 16.47 -3.62
N LEU A 196 20.89 15.83 -4.79
CA LEU A 196 20.57 14.42 -4.91
C LEU A 196 21.60 13.53 -4.19
N SER A 197 22.89 13.79 -4.40
CA SER A 197 23.98 13.08 -3.71
C SER A 197 23.89 13.24 -2.18
N MET A 198 23.54 14.41 -1.68
CA MET A 198 23.31 14.63 -0.24
C MET A 198 22.15 13.80 0.30
N LEU A 199 21.08 13.61 -0.47
CA LEU A 199 19.97 12.72 -0.10
C LEU A 199 20.40 11.25 -0.13
N GLN A 200 21.11 10.83 -1.17
CA GLN A 200 21.59 9.45 -1.34
C GLN A 200 22.59 9.04 -0.24
N ASN A 201 23.48 9.92 0.13
CA ASN A 201 24.44 9.68 1.24
C ASN A 201 23.74 9.58 2.60
N THR A 202 22.61 10.28 2.77
CA THR A 202 21.86 10.24 4.03
C THR A 202 20.87 9.07 4.06
N PHE A 203 20.24 8.72 2.92
CA PHE A 203 19.17 7.73 2.82
C PHE A 203 19.52 6.70 1.75
N LYS A 204 19.72 5.45 2.17
CA LYS A 204 20.14 4.35 1.26
C LYS A 204 19.03 4.03 0.24
N GLY A 205 19.45 3.88 -1.03
CA GLY A 205 18.58 3.44 -2.11
C GLY A 205 17.65 4.51 -2.69
N VAL A 206 17.86 5.78 -2.32
CA VAL A 206 17.09 6.89 -2.87
C VAL A 206 17.62 7.27 -4.25
N GLY A 207 16.73 7.38 -5.22
CA GLY A 207 17.01 7.84 -6.59
C GLY A 207 16.03 8.95 -6.98
N LYS A 208 16.35 9.65 -8.09
CA LYS A 208 15.44 10.62 -8.72
C LYS A 208 14.77 9.97 -9.92
N VAL A 209 13.49 10.17 -10.06
CA VAL A 209 12.69 9.73 -11.21
C VAL A 209 11.93 10.92 -11.76
N SER A 210 11.88 11.04 -13.08
CA SER A 210 10.98 11.97 -13.76
C SER A 210 9.71 11.21 -14.12
N LEU A 211 8.55 11.77 -13.83
CA LEU A 211 7.24 11.18 -14.05
C LEU A 211 6.37 12.17 -14.81
N ASN A 212 5.42 11.65 -15.58
CA ASN A 212 4.29 12.45 -16.05
C ASN A 212 3.27 12.53 -14.92
N CYS A 213 2.86 13.74 -14.54
CA CYS A 213 1.81 13.93 -13.57
C CYS A 213 0.46 13.87 -14.27
N SER A 214 -0.39 12.93 -13.87
CA SER A 214 -1.83 13.10 -14.00
C SER A 214 -2.28 13.91 -12.78
N ILE A 215 -2.68 15.14 -12.98
CA ILE A 215 -3.25 16.02 -11.95
C ILE A 215 -4.75 15.83 -11.95
#